data_f6aa3026e841af8cb152c34514a39d92
#
_entry.id   f6aa3026e841af8cb152c34514a39d92
#
_cell.length_a   1.000
_cell.length_b   1.000
_cell.length_c   1.000
_cell.angle_alpha   90.00
_cell.angle_beta   90.00
_cell.angle_gamma   90.00
#
_symmetry.space_group_name_H-M   'P 1'
#
loop_
_entity.id
_entity.type
_entity.pdbx_description
1 polymer ?
#
loop_
_entity_poly.entity_id
_entity_poly.type
_entity_poly.pdbx_seq_one_letter_code
_entity_poly.pdbx_strand_id
1 'polypeptide(L)'
;MDKKSKTVSVESDVLVIGGGLAGCMAAIKAREYGVTVTLVEKANTLASGCAGTGVDHMWAYIPPVHEKMGYTIEDLIESHTKAIAHGFIDRELLHLITRESYNRMLDLERFGLNFRYKDSRLPGQFRVVSQFHSVPTTFNFDGRDVKVQLTKEAKKRGVKIVNRVTVVDLLTSSEGRVSGALGIGIRDGKVYSFKAKAVVSSTGRVNRLNRSLTGVWGNLRLPAYETGDGRSMAFRAGLPIINMEFLSPSAFAIGNFELNLGAPRNTVQPAGSVVDGDGNAIVPRTQFYDWDSLGKGKVDTAELLKKQLTMRPPERPDYFAMHQQGKGPFYLDLTGGTEEEIKYIEWSISHEGKGSYFLDYLKSQEKFDFSRDKLEWLPNSREMAGTASSGLVVNKDLETEIKGLFAAGDEVGGLPWVCAPGAFTMGWHAGEMAAREAMNQKTFFDVSKDRPKTLSEFCGGMLENKDGLHWREVEIAVQNVVDHYGGNIRSERMLLRGLDRLKDIKDNVSYRAENPHEMGRCFEVISILENAEMVLRASVERRESRRIPFGFFRADFPDKNDQDYFAFLGQRLKGRNVEFSKIEIKR
;
A
#
# COMPACT_ATOMS: atom_id res chain seq x y z
N MET A 1 25.42 -26.67 22.45
CA MET A 1 25.07 -26.38 21.06
C MET A 1 26.04 -25.35 20.54
N ASP A 2 26.74 -25.61 19.45
CA ASP A 2 27.78 -24.75 18.89
C ASP A 2 27.15 -23.40 18.43
N LYS A 3 27.38 -22.33 19.20
CA LYS A 3 26.67 -21.03 19.15
C LYS A 3 27.09 -20.09 17.97
N LYS A 4 27.73 -20.64 16.93
CA LYS A 4 28.00 -19.86 15.71
C LYS A 4 26.80 -19.99 14.77
N SER A 5 25.87 -19.03 14.81
CA SER A 5 24.83 -18.88 13.81
C SER A 5 25.49 -18.87 12.42
N LYS A 6 25.31 -19.97 11.67
CA LYS A 6 25.88 -20.09 10.31
C LYS A 6 25.11 -19.10 9.42
N THR A 7 25.82 -18.12 8.87
CA THR A 7 25.27 -17.25 7.81
C THR A 7 24.93 -18.10 6.59
N VAL A 8 23.71 -17.96 6.09
CA VAL A 8 23.25 -18.57 4.84
C VAL A 8 23.53 -17.58 3.71
N SER A 9 24.43 -17.94 2.81
CA SER A 9 24.73 -17.12 1.62
C SER A 9 23.82 -17.53 0.47
N VAL A 10 23.19 -16.53 -0.17
CA VAL A 10 22.35 -16.68 -1.35
C VAL A 10 22.83 -15.70 -2.40
N GLU A 11 23.07 -16.19 -3.62
CA GLU A 11 23.53 -15.37 -4.73
C GLU A 11 22.54 -15.48 -5.89
N SER A 12 22.24 -14.35 -6.53
CA SER A 12 21.43 -14.27 -7.76
C SER A 12 21.69 -12.95 -8.47
N ASP A 13 21.49 -12.90 -9.79
CA ASP A 13 21.67 -11.67 -10.56
C ASP A 13 20.74 -10.56 -10.07
N VAL A 14 19.47 -10.88 -9.83
CA VAL A 14 18.46 -9.97 -9.28
C VAL A 14 17.91 -10.50 -7.96
N LEU A 15 17.91 -9.67 -6.95
CA LEU A 15 17.21 -9.88 -5.69
C LEU A 15 15.94 -9.05 -5.65
N VAL A 16 14.80 -9.69 -5.40
CA VAL A 16 13.53 -9.01 -5.16
C VAL A 16 13.17 -9.13 -3.68
N ILE A 17 13.00 -8.01 -3.00
CA ILE A 17 12.65 -7.93 -1.57
C ILE A 17 11.16 -7.63 -1.43
N GLY A 18 10.41 -8.57 -0.85
CA GLY A 18 8.95 -8.50 -0.71
C GLY A 18 8.22 -9.24 -1.82
N GLY A 19 7.40 -10.22 -1.43
CA GLY A 19 6.63 -11.09 -2.34
C GLY A 19 5.18 -10.65 -2.52
N GLY A 20 4.87 -9.34 -2.43
CA GLY A 20 3.59 -8.75 -2.76
C GLY A 20 3.28 -8.82 -4.27
N LEU A 21 2.28 -8.05 -4.74
CA LEU A 21 1.96 -7.97 -6.17
C LEU A 21 3.15 -7.49 -6.98
N ALA A 22 3.75 -6.36 -6.57
CA ALA A 22 4.88 -5.75 -7.28
C ALA A 22 6.09 -6.68 -7.34
N GLY A 23 6.46 -7.31 -6.22
CA GLY A 23 7.62 -8.20 -6.19
C GLY A 23 7.42 -9.46 -7.01
N CYS A 24 6.23 -10.06 -7.01
CA CYS A 24 5.94 -11.20 -7.89
C CYS A 24 6.05 -10.80 -9.38
N MET A 25 5.48 -9.65 -9.77
CA MET A 25 5.57 -9.16 -11.15
C MET A 25 7.03 -8.84 -11.55
N ALA A 26 7.80 -8.22 -10.65
CA ALA A 26 9.22 -7.95 -10.89
C ALA A 26 10.03 -9.23 -11.09
N ALA A 27 9.84 -10.21 -10.23
CA ALA A 27 10.54 -11.49 -10.33
C ALA A 27 10.16 -12.26 -11.61
N ILE A 28 8.88 -12.27 -11.98
CA ILE A 28 8.38 -12.88 -13.21
C ILE A 28 9.02 -12.22 -14.44
N LYS A 29 9.01 -10.87 -14.49
CA LYS A 29 9.55 -10.12 -15.61
C LYS A 29 11.06 -10.27 -15.74
N ALA A 30 11.79 -10.17 -14.63
CA ALA A 30 13.24 -10.31 -14.65
C ALA A 30 13.66 -11.69 -15.22
N ARG A 31 12.91 -12.76 -14.91
CA ARG A 31 13.18 -14.11 -15.47
C ARG A 31 13.01 -14.19 -16.99
N GLU A 32 12.24 -13.31 -17.62
CA GLU A 32 12.13 -13.27 -19.10
C GLU A 32 13.46 -12.90 -19.77
N TYR A 33 14.35 -12.22 -19.05
CA TYR A 33 15.69 -11.85 -19.53
C TYR A 33 16.76 -12.93 -19.29
N GLY A 34 16.39 -14.10 -18.77
CA GLY A 34 17.31 -15.22 -18.54
C GLY A 34 18.20 -15.08 -17.29
N VAL A 35 18.13 -13.96 -16.55
CA VAL A 35 18.92 -13.76 -15.33
C VAL A 35 18.40 -14.61 -14.18
N THR A 36 19.28 -14.96 -13.24
CA THR A 36 18.88 -15.67 -12.00
C THR A 36 18.18 -14.70 -11.05
N VAL A 37 17.03 -15.12 -10.48
CA VAL A 37 16.21 -14.29 -9.60
C VAL A 37 15.93 -14.98 -8.28
N THR A 38 16.23 -14.32 -7.18
CA THR A 38 15.78 -14.70 -5.83
C THR A 38 14.71 -13.69 -5.36
N LEU A 39 13.54 -14.19 -4.95
CA LEU A 39 12.50 -13.42 -4.30
C LEU A 39 12.48 -13.80 -2.82
N VAL A 40 12.72 -12.82 -1.93
CA VAL A 40 12.70 -13.01 -0.48
C VAL A 40 11.44 -12.39 0.12
N GLU A 41 10.75 -13.14 0.99
CA GLU A 41 9.49 -12.75 1.61
C GLU A 41 9.49 -13.08 3.11
N LYS A 42 9.13 -12.10 3.95
CA LYS A 42 9.06 -12.35 5.41
C LYS A 42 7.90 -13.23 5.83
N ALA A 43 6.82 -13.24 5.08
CA ALA A 43 5.67 -14.12 5.29
C ALA A 43 5.71 -15.34 4.35
N ASN A 44 4.69 -15.52 3.56
CA ASN A 44 4.60 -16.53 2.50
C ASN A 44 4.03 -15.87 1.25
N THR A 45 4.73 -15.96 0.14
CA THR A 45 4.32 -15.38 -1.14
C THR A 45 2.91 -15.75 -1.59
N LEU A 46 2.40 -16.91 -1.20
CA LEU A 46 1.02 -17.32 -1.52
C LEU A 46 -0.06 -16.39 -0.92
N ALA A 47 0.25 -15.67 0.16
CA ALA A 47 -0.72 -14.85 0.89
C ALA A 47 -0.07 -13.58 1.48
N SER A 48 1.01 -13.07 0.91
CA SER A 48 1.71 -11.87 1.40
C SER A 48 1.27 -10.58 0.71
N GLY A 49 1.50 -9.44 1.38
CA GLY A 49 1.19 -8.10 0.92
C GLY A 49 -0.30 -7.75 1.03
N CYS A 50 -0.65 -6.52 0.63
CA CYS A 50 -2.03 -6.00 0.69
C CYS A 50 -3.04 -6.88 -0.06
N ALA A 51 -2.62 -7.56 -1.11
CA ALA A 51 -3.46 -8.48 -1.89
C ALA A 51 -3.39 -9.93 -1.41
N GLY A 52 -2.87 -10.17 -0.20
CA GLY A 52 -2.73 -11.53 0.37
C GLY A 52 -4.03 -12.32 0.47
N THR A 53 -5.13 -11.61 0.59
CA THR A 53 -6.50 -12.17 0.63
C THR A 53 -7.29 -11.95 -0.66
N GLY A 54 -6.63 -11.46 -1.71
CA GLY A 54 -7.25 -11.19 -3.01
C GLY A 54 -7.38 -9.71 -3.33
N VAL A 55 -7.91 -9.44 -4.53
CA VAL A 55 -8.25 -8.12 -5.06
C VAL A 55 -9.60 -8.24 -5.77
N ASP A 56 -10.58 -7.45 -5.38
CA ASP A 56 -11.92 -7.48 -5.97
C ASP A 56 -12.11 -6.47 -7.10
N HIS A 57 -11.25 -5.47 -7.17
CA HIS A 57 -11.30 -4.42 -8.19
C HIS A 57 -9.93 -3.78 -8.42
N MET A 58 -9.77 -3.21 -9.60
CA MET A 58 -8.65 -2.30 -9.92
C MET A 58 -9.11 -1.29 -10.97
N TRP A 59 -8.36 -0.21 -11.14
CA TRP A 59 -8.58 0.71 -12.25
C TRP A 59 -7.57 0.46 -13.38
N ALA A 60 -7.98 0.72 -14.61
CA ALA A 60 -7.11 0.69 -15.78
C ALA A 60 -7.69 1.52 -16.93
N TYR A 61 -6.82 1.94 -17.84
CA TYR A 61 -7.24 2.33 -19.17
C TYR A 61 -7.40 1.06 -20.01
N ILE A 62 -8.61 0.78 -20.47
CA ILE A 62 -8.96 -0.40 -21.27
C ILE A 62 -9.38 0.10 -22.66
N PRO A 63 -8.48 0.11 -23.67
CA PRO A 63 -8.77 0.69 -24.98
C PRO A 63 -10.09 0.22 -25.60
N PRO A 64 -10.42 -1.11 -25.63
CA PRO A 64 -11.69 -1.58 -26.19
C PRO A 64 -12.94 -1.01 -25.53
N VAL A 65 -12.84 -0.47 -24.32
CA VAL A 65 -13.96 0.16 -23.58
C VAL A 65 -13.88 1.66 -23.69
N HIS A 66 -12.74 2.26 -23.31
CA HIS A 66 -12.60 3.70 -23.16
C HIS A 66 -12.64 4.45 -24.50
N GLU A 67 -12.00 3.91 -25.55
CA GLU A 67 -12.02 4.52 -26.89
C GLU A 67 -13.45 4.58 -27.47
N LYS A 68 -14.26 3.54 -27.25
CA LYS A 68 -15.68 3.56 -27.65
C LYS A 68 -16.50 4.60 -26.90
N MET A 69 -16.07 4.95 -25.69
CA MET A 69 -16.67 6.00 -24.88
C MET A 69 -16.12 7.39 -25.20
N GLY A 70 -15.12 7.50 -26.09
CA GLY A 70 -14.46 8.74 -26.45
C GLY A 70 -13.44 9.24 -25.41
N TYR A 71 -12.93 8.35 -24.53
CA TYR A 71 -11.91 8.69 -23.54
C TYR A 71 -10.52 8.24 -23.99
N THR A 72 -9.54 9.08 -23.69
CA THR A 72 -8.11 8.87 -23.95
C THR A 72 -7.37 8.51 -22.66
N ILE A 73 -6.10 8.13 -22.78
CA ILE A 73 -5.21 7.94 -21.62
C ILE A 73 -5.11 9.24 -20.80
N GLU A 74 -5.01 10.39 -21.46
CA GLU A 74 -4.89 11.70 -20.80
C GLU A 74 -6.14 12.04 -19.99
N ASP A 75 -7.33 11.66 -20.44
CA ASP A 75 -8.56 11.87 -19.68
C ASP A 75 -8.53 11.11 -18.34
N LEU A 76 -7.95 9.88 -18.34
CA LEU A 76 -7.79 9.12 -17.10
C LEU A 76 -6.73 9.73 -16.19
N ILE A 77 -5.59 10.14 -16.75
CA ILE A 77 -4.51 10.79 -15.99
C ILE A 77 -5.03 12.07 -15.36
N GLU A 78 -5.74 12.88 -16.13
CA GLU A 78 -6.29 14.14 -15.65
C GLU A 78 -7.38 13.92 -14.59
N SER A 79 -8.26 12.94 -14.80
CA SER A 79 -9.28 12.54 -13.82
C SER A 79 -8.63 12.09 -12.50
N HIS A 80 -7.61 11.25 -12.55
CA HIS A 80 -6.89 10.82 -11.35
C HIS A 80 -6.17 11.99 -10.67
N THR A 81 -5.50 12.81 -11.47
CA THR A 81 -4.74 13.98 -10.98
C THR A 81 -5.66 14.98 -10.27
N LYS A 82 -6.82 15.31 -10.85
CA LYS A 82 -7.77 16.29 -10.27
C LYS A 82 -8.62 15.69 -9.16
N ALA A 83 -9.34 14.62 -9.47
CA ALA A 83 -10.37 14.10 -8.57
C ALA A 83 -9.83 13.28 -7.39
N ILE A 84 -8.63 12.69 -7.53
CA ILE A 84 -8.03 11.83 -6.52
C ILE A 84 -6.85 12.50 -5.83
N ALA A 85 -5.92 13.01 -6.60
CA ALA A 85 -4.65 13.51 -6.09
C ALA A 85 -4.65 15.03 -5.83
N HIS A 86 -5.64 15.77 -6.32
CA HIS A 86 -5.70 17.23 -6.22
C HIS A 86 -4.40 17.91 -6.69
N GLY A 87 -3.80 17.36 -7.76
CA GLY A 87 -2.54 17.80 -8.32
C GLY A 87 -1.29 17.28 -7.59
N PHE A 88 -1.44 16.66 -6.43
CA PHE A 88 -0.32 16.22 -5.58
C PHE A 88 0.15 14.80 -5.93
N ILE A 89 0.69 14.64 -7.14
CA ILE A 89 1.04 13.34 -7.71
C ILE A 89 2.23 13.42 -8.67
N ASP A 90 3.01 12.36 -8.74
CA ASP A 90 4.00 12.16 -9.81
C ASP A 90 3.28 11.75 -11.11
N ARG A 91 3.13 12.71 -12.03
CA ARG A 91 2.43 12.51 -13.31
C ARG A 91 3.19 11.62 -14.27
N GLU A 92 4.53 11.60 -14.23
CA GLU A 92 5.34 10.76 -15.12
C GLU A 92 5.13 9.28 -14.78
N LEU A 93 5.16 8.94 -13.49
CA LEU A 93 4.87 7.59 -13.04
C LEU A 93 3.39 7.21 -13.23
N LEU A 94 2.46 8.15 -13.01
CA LEU A 94 1.04 7.92 -13.29
C LEU A 94 0.81 7.63 -14.78
N HIS A 95 1.50 8.33 -15.67
CA HIS A 95 1.43 8.10 -17.11
C HIS A 95 1.93 6.70 -17.47
N LEU A 96 3.07 6.27 -16.93
CA LEU A 96 3.58 4.91 -17.11
C LEU A 96 2.55 3.87 -16.66
N ILE A 97 1.97 4.05 -15.46
CA ILE A 97 1.00 3.11 -14.89
C ILE A 97 -0.26 3.05 -15.75
N THR A 98 -0.80 4.19 -16.15
CA THR A 98 -2.04 4.26 -16.93
C THR A 98 -1.86 3.62 -18.30
N ARG A 99 -0.78 3.96 -19.01
CA ARG A 99 -0.46 3.44 -20.33
C ARG A 99 -0.31 1.92 -20.34
N GLU A 100 0.36 1.38 -19.33
CA GLU A 100 0.68 -0.04 -19.26
C GLU A 100 -0.38 -0.88 -18.53
N SER A 101 -1.38 -0.26 -17.94
CA SER A 101 -2.38 -0.95 -17.10
C SER A 101 -3.13 -2.06 -17.85
N TYR A 102 -3.51 -1.83 -19.11
CA TYR A 102 -4.18 -2.84 -19.92
C TYR A 102 -3.26 -4.02 -20.27
N ASN A 103 -2.00 -3.74 -20.62
CA ASN A 103 -1.01 -4.79 -20.87
C ASN A 103 -0.82 -5.66 -19.62
N ARG A 104 -0.80 -5.04 -18.42
CA ARG A 104 -0.70 -5.81 -17.18
C ARG A 104 -1.93 -6.66 -16.92
N MET A 105 -3.11 -6.15 -17.26
CA MET A 105 -4.34 -6.94 -17.18
C MET A 105 -4.29 -8.16 -18.09
N LEU A 106 -3.83 -8.00 -19.34
CA LEU A 106 -3.66 -9.12 -20.29
C LEU A 106 -2.61 -10.14 -19.80
N ASP A 107 -1.52 -9.68 -19.16
CA ASP A 107 -0.54 -10.57 -18.54
C ASP A 107 -1.18 -11.41 -17.42
N LEU A 108 -1.98 -10.76 -16.57
CA LEU A 108 -2.68 -11.44 -15.48
C LEU A 108 -3.74 -12.45 -16.00
N GLU A 109 -4.42 -12.15 -17.11
CA GLU A 109 -5.29 -13.12 -17.78
C GLU A 109 -4.49 -14.35 -18.25
N ARG A 110 -3.29 -14.15 -18.83
CA ARG A 110 -2.38 -15.24 -19.19
C ARG A 110 -1.92 -16.07 -18.00
N PHE A 111 -1.84 -15.47 -16.83
CA PHE A 111 -1.49 -16.16 -15.58
C PHE A 111 -2.68 -16.86 -14.93
N GLY A 112 -3.87 -16.77 -15.52
CA GLY A 112 -5.06 -17.52 -15.12
C GLY A 112 -6.09 -16.73 -14.34
N LEU A 113 -5.94 -15.39 -14.24
CA LEU A 113 -6.98 -14.53 -13.68
C LEU A 113 -8.05 -14.23 -14.72
N ASN A 114 -9.29 -13.98 -14.26
CA ASN A 114 -10.38 -13.67 -15.14
C ASN A 114 -10.96 -12.28 -14.83
N PHE A 115 -10.81 -11.37 -15.79
CA PHE A 115 -11.33 -10.00 -15.72
C PHE A 115 -12.64 -9.82 -16.50
N ARG A 116 -13.07 -10.82 -17.26
CA ARG A 116 -14.21 -10.72 -18.17
C ARG A 116 -15.44 -11.38 -17.57
N TYR A 117 -16.60 -10.97 -18.03
CA TYR A 117 -17.83 -11.67 -17.69
C TYR A 117 -17.78 -13.11 -18.18
N LYS A 118 -18.13 -14.04 -17.30
CA LYS A 118 -18.28 -15.46 -17.62
C LYS A 118 -19.70 -15.83 -18.02
N ASP A 119 -20.68 -15.00 -17.68
CA ASP A 119 -22.06 -15.26 -17.98
C ASP A 119 -22.39 -14.95 -19.44
N SER A 120 -23.49 -15.51 -19.92
CA SER A 120 -23.99 -15.34 -21.28
C SER A 120 -24.52 -13.92 -21.57
N ARG A 121 -24.66 -13.07 -20.56
CA ARG A 121 -25.23 -11.74 -20.70
C ARG A 121 -24.24 -10.77 -21.35
N LEU A 122 -22.95 -10.83 -20.95
CA LEU A 122 -21.90 -9.95 -21.47
C LEU A 122 -20.58 -10.70 -21.71
N PRO A 123 -20.58 -11.75 -22.54
CA PRO A 123 -19.38 -12.56 -22.75
C PRO A 123 -18.24 -11.73 -23.35
N GLY A 124 -17.05 -11.82 -22.77
CA GLY A 124 -15.86 -11.13 -23.24
C GLY A 124 -15.79 -9.64 -22.91
N GLN A 125 -16.77 -9.08 -22.21
CA GLN A 125 -16.76 -7.69 -21.76
C GLN A 125 -16.24 -7.56 -20.32
N PHE A 126 -15.76 -6.37 -19.98
CA PHE A 126 -15.26 -6.05 -18.66
C PHE A 126 -16.35 -5.41 -17.79
N ARG A 127 -16.37 -5.73 -16.50
CA ARG A 127 -17.27 -5.13 -15.51
C ARG A 127 -16.75 -3.75 -15.09
N VAL A 128 -16.80 -2.78 -15.99
CA VAL A 128 -16.31 -1.41 -15.71
C VAL A 128 -17.35 -0.65 -14.92
N VAL A 129 -16.89 -0.01 -13.85
CA VAL A 129 -17.70 0.83 -12.97
C VAL A 129 -16.96 2.15 -12.69
N SER A 130 -17.72 3.18 -12.31
CA SER A 130 -17.15 4.45 -11.91
C SER A 130 -17.16 4.56 -10.38
N GLN A 131 -16.01 4.46 -9.75
CA GLN A 131 -15.92 4.52 -8.28
C GLN A 131 -15.37 5.83 -7.74
N PHE A 132 -14.20 6.26 -8.17
CA PHE A 132 -13.52 7.43 -7.62
C PHE A 132 -13.22 8.52 -8.64
N HIS A 133 -13.21 8.17 -9.91
CA HIS A 133 -12.77 9.02 -10.99
C HIS A 133 -13.97 9.66 -11.69
N SER A 134 -13.76 10.81 -12.31
CA SER A 134 -14.73 11.42 -13.22
C SER A 134 -14.86 10.64 -14.53
N VAL A 135 -13.93 9.73 -14.81
CA VAL A 135 -13.98 8.77 -15.93
C VAL A 135 -14.20 7.37 -15.36
N PRO A 136 -15.04 6.51 -15.95
CA PRO A 136 -15.27 5.16 -15.47
C PRO A 136 -14.05 4.27 -15.74
N THR A 137 -13.20 4.10 -14.76
CA THR A 137 -11.91 3.41 -14.91
C THR A 137 -11.80 2.13 -14.09
N THR A 138 -12.64 1.98 -13.08
CA THR A 138 -12.57 0.85 -12.16
C THR A 138 -13.36 -0.33 -12.73
N PHE A 139 -12.83 -1.51 -12.62
CA PHE A 139 -13.52 -2.74 -12.96
C PHE A 139 -13.38 -3.79 -11.86
N ASN A 140 -14.44 -4.57 -11.69
CA ASN A 140 -14.49 -5.64 -10.70
C ASN A 140 -14.15 -6.99 -11.34
N PHE A 141 -13.48 -7.85 -10.60
CA PHE A 141 -13.10 -9.18 -11.05
C PHE A 141 -12.93 -10.15 -9.87
N ASP A 142 -12.87 -11.44 -10.18
CA ASP A 142 -12.57 -12.47 -9.20
C ASP A 142 -11.05 -12.59 -9.04
N GLY A 143 -10.52 -11.90 -8.07
CA GLY A 143 -9.08 -11.89 -7.78
C GLY A 143 -8.72 -12.53 -6.45
N ARG A 144 -9.58 -13.39 -5.88
CA ARG A 144 -9.30 -14.09 -4.59
C ARG A 144 -8.00 -14.89 -4.63
N ASP A 145 -7.65 -15.44 -5.77
CA ASP A 145 -6.47 -16.28 -5.95
C ASP A 145 -5.29 -15.58 -6.62
N VAL A 146 -5.33 -14.25 -6.79
CA VAL A 146 -4.28 -13.48 -7.48
C VAL A 146 -2.88 -13.81 -6.99
N LYS A 147 -2.69 -13.92 -5.67
CA LYS A 147 -1.38 -14.25 -5.09
C LYS A 147 -0.95 -15.68 -5.37
N VAL A 148 -1.91 -16.60 -5.40
CA VAL A 148 -1.66 -18.01 -5.74
C VAL A 148 -1.20 -18.13 -7.19
N GLN A 149 -1.89 -17.45 -8.13
CA GLN A 149 -1.53 -17.48 -9.55
C GLN A 149 -0.17 -16.84 -9.81
N LEU A 150 0.11 -15.67 -9.24
CA LEU A 150 1.41 -15.01 -9.37
C LEU A 150 2.55 -15.87 -8.78
N THR A 151 2.33 -16.50 -7.64
CA THR A 151 3.34 -17.37 -7.03
C THR A 151 3.61 -18.62 -7.87
N LYS A 152 2.56 -19.20 -8.46
CA LYS A 152 2.69 -20.34 -9.39
C LYS A 152 3.48 -19.93 -10.63
N GLU A 153 3.15 -18.79 -11.24
CA GLU A 153 3.85 -18.31 -12.43
C GLU A 153 5.32 -17.98 -12.14
N ALA A 154 5.63 -17.33 -11.02
CA ALA A 154 7.00 -17.09 -10.60
C ALA A 154 7.80 -18.40 -10.46
N LYS A 155 7.24 -19.40 -9.80
CA LYS A 155 7.86 -20.73 -9.67
C LYS A 155 8.06 -21.43 -11.03
N LYS A 156 7.05 -21.39 -11.89
CA LYS A 156 7.09 -21.97 -13.25
C LYS A 156 8.25 -21.38 -14.07
N ARG A 157 8.54 -20.08 -13.89
CA ARG A 157 9.66 -19.39 -14.54
C ARG A 157 11.01 -19.60 -13.86
N GLY A 158 11.07 -20.38 -12.80
CA GLY A 158 12.31 -20.70 -12.09
C GLY A 158 12.80 -19.59 -11.15
N VAL A 159 11.90 -18.77 -10.62
CA VAL A 159 12.24 -17.85 -9.52
C VAL A 159 12.53 -18.65 -8.25
N LYS A 160 13.67 -18.41 -7.62
CA LYS A 160 13.99 -18.96 -6.30
C LYS A 160 13.24 -18.15 -5.23
N ILE A 161 12.24 -18.75 -4.61
CA ILE A 161 11.43 -18.10 -3.56
C ILE A 161 11.97 -18.50 -2.19
N VAL A 162 12.35 -17.53 -1.38
CA VAL A 162 12.82 -17.68 0.00
C VAL A 162 11.79 -17.02 0.93
N ASN A 163 10.87 -17.82 1.46
CA ASN A 163 9.85 -17.38 2.42
C ASN A 163 10.39 -17.42 3.85
N ARG A 164 9.75 -16.65 4.75
CA ARG A 164 10.07 -16.60 6.19
C ARG A 164 11.44 -16.01 6.50
N VAL A 165 11.89 -15.09 5.68
CA VAL A 165 13.10 -14.28 5.91
C VAL A 165 12.73 -12.81 5.86
N THR A 166 12.88 -12.11 6.98
CA THR A 166 12.75 -10.66 7.07
C THR A 166 14.05 -10.02 6.64
N VAL A 167 14.03 -9.25 5.56
CA VAL A 167 15.18 -8.42 5.16
C VAL A 167 15.22 -7.19 6.06
N VAL A 168 16.38 -6.93 6.64
CA VAL A 168 16.54 -5.89 7.67
C VAL A 168 17.54 -4.81 7.29
N ASP A 169 18.36 -5.05 6.25
CA ASP A 169 19.38 -4.10 5.84
C ASP A 169 19.78 -4.25 4.37
N LEU A 170 20.05 -3.12 3.71
CA LEU A 170 20.61 -3.08 2.36
C LEU A 170 22.13 -3.09 2.43
N LEU A 171 22.75 -3.75 1.47
CA LEU A 171 24.19 -3.79 1.31
C LEU A 171 24.59 -2.94 0.11
N THR A 172 25.57 -2.06 0.31
CA THR A 172 26.16 -1.24 -0.74
C THR A 172 27.67 -1.54 -0.86
N SER A 173 28.18 -1.47 -2.08
CA SER A 173 29.61 -1.55 -2.35
C SER A 173 30.34 -0.26 -1.92
N SER A 174 31.65 -0.28 -1.95
CA SER A 174 32.49 0.90 -1.73
C SER A 174 32.26 2.01 -2.78
N GLU A 175 31.72 1.64 -3.94
CA GLU A 175 31.37 2.57 -5.02
C GLU A 175 29.95 3.18 -4.87
N GLY A 176 29.25 2.88 -3.77
CA GLY A 176 27.91 3.38 -3.50
C GLY A 176 26.78 2.70 -4.31
N ARG A 177 27.06 1.54 -4.93
CA ARG A 177 26.04 0.73 -5.64
C ARG A 177 25.44 -0.30 -4.71
N VAL A 178 24.19 -0.71 -4.99
CA VAL A 178 23.62 -1.84 -4.27
C VAL A 178 24.39 -3.12 -4.60
N SER A 179 24.67 -3.92 -3.59
CA SER A 179 25.39 -5.21 -3.70
C SER A 179 24.60 -6.38 -3.12
N GLY A 180 23.45 -6.11 -2.49
CA GLY A 180 22.59 -7.13 -1.91
C GLY A 180 21.84 -6.66 -0.68
N ALA A 181 21.53 -7.60 0.21
CA ALA A 181 20.78 -7.32 1.44
C ALA A 181 21.11 -8.36 2.54
N LEU A 182 20.82 -8.00 3.79
CA LEU A 182 20.84 -8.91 4.93
C LEU A 182 19.43 -9.19 5.42
N GLY A 183 19.19 -10.42 5.79
CA GLY A 183 17.91 -10.84 6.34
C GLY A 183 18.06 -11.82 7.50
N ILE A 184 16.95 -12.05 8.18
CA ILE A 184 16.88 -12.96 9.31
C ILE A 184 15.76 -13.97 9.08
N GLY A 185 16.08 -15.24 9.21
CA GLY A 185 15.11 -16.32 9.19
C GLY A 185 14.24 -16.31 10.45
N ILE A 186 12.96 -16.04 10.30
CA ILE A 186 12.05 -15.95 11.45
C ILE A 186 11.66 -17.33 12.04
N ARG A 187 12.12 -18.42 11.44
CA ARG A 187 11.91 -19.78 11.94
C ARG A 187 13.19 -20.40 12.48
N ASP A 188 14.31 -20.14 11.82
CA ASP A 188 15.59 -20.78 12.15
C ASP A 188 16.60 -19.86 12.83
N GLY A 189 16.30 -18.55 12.91
CA GLY A 189 17.15 -17.54 13.54
C GLY A 189 18.46 -17.27 12.81
N LYS A 190 18.65 -17.80 11.60
CA LYS A 190 19.89 -17.61 10.85
C LYS A 190 19.93 -16.27 10.18
N VAL A 191 21.14 -15.72 10.05
CA VAL A 191 21.40 -14.58 9.19
C VAL A 191 21.50 -15.04 7.76
N TYR A 192 20.77 -14.40 6.86
CA TYR A 192 20.83 -14.57 5.42
C TYR A 192 21.59 -13.40 4.80
N SER A 193 22.62 -13.71 4.03
CA SER A 193 23.34 -12.72 3.23
C SER A 193 23.01 -12.96 1.76
N PHE A 194 22.24 -12.04 1.20
CA PHE A 194 21.86 -12.06 -0.22
C PHE A 194 22.86 -11.19 -0.99
N LYS A 195 23.49 -11.75 -2.01
CA LYS A 195 24.39 -11.05 -2.91
C LYS A 195 23.72 -10.93 -4.28
N ALA A 196 23.65 -9.72 -4.81
CA ALA A 196 22.95 -9.44 -6.06
C ALA A 196 23.64 -8.33 -6.87
N LYS A 197 23.45 -8.36 -8.21
CA LYS A 197 23.91 -7.31 -9.12
C LYS A 197 22.93 -6.14 -9.20
N ALA A 198 21.63 -6.45 -9.02
CA ALA A 198 20.56 -5.45 -8.90
C ALA A 198 19.53 -5.92 -7.85
N VAL A 199 18.87 -4.97 -7.22
CA VAL A 199 17.87 -5.22 -6.18
C VAL A 199 16.59 -4.46 -6.50
N VAL A 200 15.43 -5.13 -6.37
CA VAL A 200 14.11 -4.50 -6.42
C VAL A 200 13.51 -4.52 -5.01
N SER A 201 13.29 -3.35 -4.41
CA SER A 201 12.58 -3.22 -3.15
C SER A 201 11.07 -3.06 -3.41
N SER A 202 10.25 -3.91 -2.80
CA SER A 202 8.80 -3.96 -2.99
C SER A 202 8.08 -4.40 -1.71
N THR A 203 8.51 -3.81 -0.58
CA THR A 203 8.07 -4.19 0.77
C THR A 203 6.73 -3.56 1.18
N GLY A 204 6.16 -2.73 0.34
CA GLY A 204 4.87 -2.10 0.55
C GLY A 204 4.95 -0.84 1.42
N ARG A 205 3.91 -0.58 2.21
CA ARG A 205 3.78 0.63 3.02
C ARG A 205 3.98 0.36 4.52
N VAL A 206 3.61 1.35 5.35
CA VAL A 206 3.60 1.22 6.80
C VAL A 206 2.17 1.24 7.29
N ASN A 207 1.66 0.13 7.79
CA ASN A 207 0.27 0.01 8.24
C ASN A 207 0.12 -0.09 9.76
N ARG A 208 1.16 -0.51 10.47
CA ARG A 208 1.12 -0.76 11.93
C ARG A 208 1.74 0.36 12.75
N LEU A 209 1.69 1.60 12.24
CA LEU A 209 2.10 2.80 12.99
C LEU A 209 1.11 3.20 14.07
N ASN A 210 -0.17 2.87 13.86
CA ASN A 210 -1.27 3.27 14.71
C ASN A 210 -1.89 2.03 15.37
N ARG A 211 -2.51 2.23 16.52
CA ARG A 211 -3.28 1.17 17.16
C ARG A 211 -4.56 0.88 16.37
N SER A 212 -5.00 -0.37 16.41
CA SER A 212 -6.33 -0.71 15.93
C SER A 212 -7.43 -0.05 16.77
N LEU A 213 -8.48 0.45 16.11
CA LEU A 213 -9.68 0.97 16.79
C LEU A 213 -10.31 -0.03 17.75
N THR A 214 -10.31 -1.30 17.37
CA THR A 214 -10.90 -2.36 18.19
C THR A 214 -10.01 -2.76 19.36
N GLY A 215 -8.79 -2.24 19.47
CA GLY A 215 -7.79 -2.66 20.45
C GLY A 215 -7.21 -4.06 20.20
N VAL A 216 -7.74 -4.80 19.24
CA VAL A 216 -7.23 -6.14 18.88
C VAL A 216 -6.00 -5.99 18.03
N TRP A 217 -4.88 -6.54 18.49
CA TRP A 217 -3.61 -6.48 17.77
C TRP A 217 -3.72 -7.09 16.36
N GLY A 218 -3.23 -6.36 15.39
CA GLY A 218 -3.24 -6.82 14.00
C GLY A 218 -4.58 -6.69 13.27
N ASN A 219 -5.65 -6.25 13.95
CA ASN A 219 -6.93 -5.94 13.32
C ASN A 219 -6.87 -4.55 12.67
N LEU A 220 -6.22 -4.47 11.53
CA LEU A 220 -6.02 -3.26 10.73
C LEU A 220 -6.66 -3.45 9.38
N ARG A 221 -7.03 -2.34 8.73
CA ARG A 221 -7.59 -2.35 7.38
C ARG A 221 -6.70 -3.07 6.36
N LEU A 222 -5.40 -2.89 6.46
CA LEU A 222 -4.38 -3.48 5.60
C LEU A 222 -3.49 -4.42 6.43
N PRO A 223 -2.71 -5.30 5.79
CA PRO A 223 -1.93 -6.29 6.52
C PRO A 223 -1.02 -5.68 7.59
N ALA A 224 -1.13 -6.18 8.81
CA ALA A 224 -0.33 -5.74 9.94
C ALA A 224 1.19 -6.00 9.79
N TYR A 225 1.56 -6.81 8.81
CA TYR A 225 2.96 -7.16 8.55
C TYR A 225 3.69 -6.19 7.61
N GLU A 226 3.00 -5.18 7.08
CA GLU A 226 3.62 -4.06 6.37
C GLU A 226 4.05 -3.00 7.37
N THR A 227 5.31 -3.06 7.78
CA THR A 227 5.89 -2.29 8.90
C THR A 227 6.89 -1.24 8.44
N GLY A 228 7.01 -1.02 7.12
CA GLY A 228 7.89 0.00 6.56
C GLY A 228 9.36 -0.40 6.53
N ASP A 229 9.64 -1.69 6.46
CA ASP A 229 11.01 -2.21 6.50
C ASP A 229 11.87 -1.64 5.38
N GLY A 230 11.36 -1.57 4.14
CA GLY A 230 12.07 -1.01 3.00
C GLY A 230 12.36 0.48 3.16
N ARG A 231 11.39 1.27 3.68
CA ARG A 231 11.61 2.69 3.96
C ARG A 231 12.70 2.89 5.01
N SER A 232 12.66 2.11 6.09
CA SER A 232 13.69 2.13 7.13
C SER A 232 15.07 1.79 6.58
N MET A 233 15.19 0.73 5.79
CA MET A 233 16.44 0.33 5.14
C MET A 233 16.96 1.42 4.19
N ALA A 234 16.09 1.98 3.36
CA ALA A 234 16.42 3.04 2.41
C ALA A 234 16.85 4.33 3.13
N PHE A 235 16.15 4.71 4.21
CA PHE A 235 16.50 5.87 5.03
C PHE A 235 17.87 5.70 5.69
N ARG A 236 18.17 4.53 6.28
CA ARG A 236 19.50 4.23 6.82
C ARG A 236 20.60 4.23 5.75
N ALA A 237 20.25 3.87 4.52
CA ALA A 237 21.15 3.94 3.36
C ALA A 237 21.33 5.37 2.81
N GLY A 238 20.68 6.38 3.40
CA GLY A 238 20.78 7.80 3.01
C GLY A 238 19.89 8.20 1.83
N LEU A 239 18.94 7.35 1.41
CA LEU A 239 17.98 7.70 0.37
C LEU A 239 16.90 8.67 0.87
N PRO A 240 16.38 9.55 0.00
CA PRO A 240 15.26 10.40 0.35
C PRO A 240 13.96 9.60 0.43
N ILE A 241 13.23 9.81 1.52
CA ILE A 241 11.87 9.31 1.71
C ILE A 241 10.92 10.49 1.70
N ILE A 242 9.90 10.46 0.85
CA ILE A 242 8.96 11.59 0.68
C ILE A 242 7.63 11.35 1.38
N ASN A 243 6.97 12.47 1.70
CA ASN A 243 5.56 12.53 2.12
C ASN A 243 5.22 11.70 3.37
N MET A 244 6.18 11.50 4.28
CA MET A 244 5.94 10.70 5.49
C MET A 244 4.92 11.34 6.44
N GLU A 245 4.70 12.64 6.36
CA GLU A 245 3.67 13.37 7.11
C GLU A 245 2.24 13.00 6.72
N PHE A 246 2.03 12.44 5.53
CA PHE A 246 0.71 12.04 5.05
C PHE A 246 0.34 10.66 5.54
N LEU A 247 -0.52 10.63 6.55
CA LEU A 247 -1.15 9.42 7.01
C LEU A 247 -2.53 9.29 6.35
N SER A 248 -2.91 8.09 5.96
CA SER A 248 -4.25 7.85 5.44
C SER A 248 -5.25 7.92 6.59
N PRO A 249 -6.22 8.84 6.55
CA PRO A 249 -7.35 8.70 7.47
C PRO A 249 -8.02 7.36 7.18
N SER A 250 -8.49 6.70 8.21
CA SER A 250 -9.21 5.43 8.06
C SER A 250 -10.59 5.67 7.45
N ALA A 251 -10.58 6.09 6.18
CA ALA A 251 -11.76 6.32 5.35
C ALA A 251 -12.56 5.04 5.08
N PHE A 252 -12.27 3.96 5.80
CA PHE A 252 -12.81 2.63 5.55
C PHE A 252 -13.10 1.88 6.85
N ALA A 253 -13.05 2.55 7.99
CA ALA A 253 -13.52 1.99 9.24
C ALA A 253 -15.05 1.87 9.21
N ILE A 254 -15.53 0.76 9.71
CA ILE A 254 -16.95 0.50 9.92
C ILE A 254 -17.18 0.59 11.40
N GLY A 255 -17.99 1.57 11.82
CA GLY A 255 -17.99 2.04 13.17
C GLY A 255 -18.71 1.18 14.18
N ASN A 256 -19.69 0.46 13.73
CA ASN A 256 -20.56 -0.33 14.60
C ASN A 256 -20.22 -1.82 14.65
N PHE A 257 -19.06 -2.22 14.12
CA PHE A 257 -18.60 -3.60 14.13
C PHE A 257 -17.23 -3.75 14.76
N GLU A 258 -16.99 -4.85 15.46
CA GLU A 258 -15.71 -5.15 16.10
C GLU A 258 -14.57 -5.41 15.12
N LEU A 259 -14.87 -5.66 13.86
CA LEU A 259 -13.89 -6.02 12.84
C LEU A 259 -13.62 -4.86 11.90
N ASN A 260 -12.40 -4.36 11.91
CA ASN A 260 -11.92 -3.38 10.92
C ASN A 260 -11.32 -4.11 9.71
N LEU A 261 -12.17 -4.59 8.81
CA LEU A 261 -11.75 -5.38 7.65
C LEU A 261 -11.65 -4.58 6.34
N GLY A 262 -11.79 -3.27 6.43
CA GLY A 262 -11.91 -2.41 5.26
C GLY A 262 -13.36 -2.35 4.77
N ALA A 263 -13.84 -1.15 4.49
CA ALA A 263 -15.20 -0.98 4.03
C ALA A 263 -15.34 -1.43 2.59
N PRO A 264 -16.43 -2.07 2.26
CA PRO A 264 -16.82 -2.35 0.88
C PRO A 264 -17.28 -1.09 0.12
N ARG A 265 -16.87 0.10 0.57
CA ARG A 265 -17.31 1.38 -0.02
C ARG A 265 -17.16 1.42 -1.52
N ASN A 266 -16.00 0.99 -2.00
CA ASN A 266 -15.69 1.03 -3.42
C ASN A 266 -16.61 0.14 -4.24
N THR A 267 -17.06 -0.92 -3.62
CA THR A 267 -17.98 -1.90 -4.19
C THR A 267 -19.43 -1.48 -4.04
N VAL A 268 -19.78 -0.94 -2.88
CA VAL A 268 -21.15 -0.53 -2.54
C VAL A 268 -21.54 0.78 -3.21
N GLN A 269 -20.61 1.72 -3.34
CA GLN A 269 -20.90 3.09 -3.73
C GLN A 269 -21.62 3.27 -5.08
N PRO A 270 -21.39 2.50 -6.14
CA PRO A 270 -22.17 2.70 -7.36
C PRO A 270 -23.67 2.46 -7.17
N ALA A 271 -24.06 1.44 -6.44
CA ALA A 271 -25.46 1.06 -6.20
C ALA A 271 -26.04 1.69 -4.93
N GLY A 272 -25.19 2.22 -4.05
CA GLY A 272 -25.55 2.89 -2.81
C GLY A 272 -25.24 4.37 -2.81
N SER A 273 -25.85 5.10 -1.88
CA SER A 273 -25.49 6.46 -1.53
C SER A 273 -24.56 6.49 -0.32
N VAL A 274 -23.80 7.56 -0.17
CA VAL A 274 -23.20 7.95 1.12
C VAL A 274 -24.10 9.03 1.71
N VAL A 275 -24.62 8.78 2.89
CA VAL A 275 -25.51 9.71 3.58
C VAL A 275 -24.90 10.21 4.90
N ASP A 276 -25.28 11.40 5.33
CA ASP A 276 -24.93 11.96 6.63
C ASP A 276 -25.83 11.43 7.76
N GLY A 277 -25.60 11.89 8.98
CA GLY A 277 -26.37 11.49 10.15
C GLY A 277 -27.86 11.83 10.06
N ASP A 278 -28.24 12.83 9.28
CA ASP A 278 -29.62 13.24 9.04
C ASP A 278 -30.26 12.48 7.85
N GLY A 279 -29.49 11.66 7.14
CA GLY A 279 -29.95 10.91 5.98
C GLY A 279 -29.83 11.64 4.65
N ASN A 280 -29.20 12.83 4.62
CA ASN A 280 -29.00 13.57 3.38
C ASN A 280 -27.87 12.93 2.55
N ALA A 281 -28.10 12.77 1.26
CA ALA A 281 -27.10 12.20 0.36
C ALA A 281 -25.92 13.15 0.15
N ILE A 282 -24.73 12.73 0.58
CA ILE A 282 -23.45 13.40 0.30
C ILE A 282 -22.93 12.97 -1.07
N VAL A 283 -22.98 11.66 -1.31
CA VAL A 283 -22.71 11.06 -2.61
C VAL A 283 -23.97 10.33 -3.03
N PRO A 284 -24.68 10.83 -4.05
CA PRO A 284 -25.93 10.22 -4.48
C PRO A 284 -25.71 8.84 -5.06
N ARG A 285 -26.71 8.01 -4.96
CA ARG A 285 -26.77 6.74 -5.65
C ARG A 285 -26.69 6.98 -7.16
N THR A 286 -25.75 6.30 -7.80
CA THR A 286 -25.75 6.16 -9.25
C THR A 286 -26.43 4.85 -9.55
N GLN A 287 -27.61 4.88 -10.17
CA GLN A 287 -28.34 3.66 -10.53
C GLN A 287 -27.40 2.67 -11.20
N PHE A 288 -27.41 1.45 -10.68
CA PHE A 288 -26.66 0.38 -11.28
C PHE A 288 -27.43 -0.18 -12.49
N TYR A 289 -26.74 -0.94 -13.28
CA TYR A 289 -27.19 -1.48 -14.54
C TYR A 289 -28.52 -2.22 -14.45
N ASP A 290 -29.44 -1.92 -15.34
CA ASP A 290 -30.42 -2.90 -15.79
C ASP A 290 -29.64 -3.94 -16.61
N TRP A 291 -29.16 -4.97 -15.94
CA TRP A 291 -28.37 -6.06 -16.54
C TRP A 291 -29.12 -6.77 -17.67
N ASP A 292 -30.45 -6.86 -17.58
CA ASP A 292 -31.28 -7.48 -18.61
C ASP A 292 -31.33 -6.62 -19.87
N SER A 293 -31.39 -5.31 -19.74
CA SER A 293 -31.32 -4.38 -20.86
C SER A 293 -29.95 -4.33 -21.52
N LEU A 294 -28.88 -4.38 -20.72
CA LEU A 294 -27.50 -4.46 -21.22
C LEU A 294 -27.24 -5.76 -21.96
N GLY A 295 -27.65 -6.89 -21.38
CA GLY A 295 -27.49 -8.22 -22.02
C GLY A 295 -28.26 -8.40 -23.31
N LYS A 296 -29.30 -7.61 -23.52
CA LYS A 296 -30.12 -7.62 -24.74
C LYS A 296 -29.68 -6.55 -25.76
N GLY A 297 -28.57 -5.86 -25.52
CA GLY A 297 -28.06 -4.78 -26.40
C GLY A 297 -28.99 -3.56 -26.50
N LYS A 298 -29.88 -3.36 -25.52
CA LYS A 298 -30.88 -2.31 -25.54
C LYS A 298 -30.39 -0.98 -24.90
N VAL A 299 -29.26 -1.01 -24.21
CA VAL A 299 -28.67 0.17 -23.56
C VAL A 299 -27.23 0.32 -23.99
N ASP A 300 -26.87 1.52 -24.44
CA ASP A 300 -25.47 1.86 -24.67
C ASP A 300 -24.77 2.03 -23.31
N THR A 301 -23.85 1.14 -23.02
CA THR A 301 -23.06 1.13 -21.79
C THR A 301 -22.30 2.47 -21.62
N ALA A 302 -21.85 3.07 -22.71
CA ALA A 302 -21.13 4.35 -22.68
C ALA A 302 -22.06 5.51 -22.28
N GLU A 303 -23.27 5.54 -22.79
CA GLU A 303 -24.27 6.57 -22.43
C GLU A 303 -24.69 6.44 -20.97
N LEU A 304 -24.94 5.22 -20.49
CA LEU A 304 -25.29 4.96 -19.09
C LEU A 304 -24.18 5.40 -18.14
N LEU A 305 -22.93 5.08 -18.45
CA LEU A 305 -21.78 5.47 -17.65
C LEU A 305 -21.57 6.98 -17.66
N LYS A 306 -21.73 7.67 -18.78
CA LYS A 306 -21.73 9.14 -18.86
C LYS A 306 -22.78 9.76 -17.95
N LYS A 307 -23.99 9.24 -17.97
CA LYS A 307 -25.08 9.71 -17.09
C LYS A 307 -24.73 9.52 -15.61
N GLN A 308 -24.18 8.38 -15.24
CA GLN A 308 -23.73 8.10 -13.87
C GLN A 308 -22.64 9.07 -13.40
N LEU A 309 -21.71 9.45 -14.27
CA LEU A 309 -20.63 10.39 -13.95
C LEU A 309 -21.15 11.79 -13.64
N THR A 310 -22.19 12.26 -14.36
CA THR A 310 -22.78 13.58 -14.10
C THR A 310 -23.50 13.69 -12.75
N MET A 311 -23.84 12.56 -12.13
CA MET A 311 -24.51 12.51 -10.83
C MET A 311 -23.54 12.55 -9.64
N ARG A 312 -22.23 12.44 -9.88
CA ARG A 312 -21.23 12.43 -8.80
C ARG A 312 -20.70 13.82 -8.48
N PRO A 313 -20.36 14.09 -7.21
CA PRO A 313 -19.58 15.27 -6.89
C PRO A 313 -18.27 15.27 -7.69
N PRO A 314 -17.89 16.41 -8.29
CA PRO A 314 -16.66 16.52 -9.07
C PRO A 314 -15.41 16.29 -8.21
N GLU A 315 -15.52 16.52 -6.91
CA GLU A 315 -14.45 16.34 -5.93
C GLU A 315 -14.86 15.36 -4.82
N ARG A 316 -13.87 14.75 -4.22
CA ARG A 316 -14.09 13.88 -3.06
C ARG A 316 -14.52 14.74 -1.86
N PRO A 317 -15.65 14.43 -1.18
CA PRO A 317 -16.07 15.16 0.01
C PRO A 317 -15.02 15.13 1.12
N ASP A 318 -14.81 16.25 1.79
CA ASP A 318 -14.00 16.33 3.01
C ASP A 318 -14.83 15.87 4.22
N TYR A 319 -14.94 14.57 4.40
CA TYR A 319 -15.70 13.97 5.50
C TYR A 319 -15.20 14.39 6.90
N PHE A 320 -13.92 14.70 7.03
CA PHE A 320 -13.37 15.21 8.28
C PHE A 320 -13.96 16.60 8.61
N ALA A 321 -13.96 17.53 7.65
CA ALA A 321 -14.56 18.83 7.84
C ALA A 321 -16.07 18.73 8.11
N MET A 322 -16.76 17.83 7.40
CA MET A 322 -18.19 17.58 7.62
C MET A 322 -18.46 17.01 9.02
N HIS A 323 -17.61 16.12 9.51
CA HIS A 323 -17.72 15.59 10.88
C HIS A 323 -17.53 16.70 11.94
N GLN A 324 -16.55 17.61 11.73
CA GLN A 324 -16.35 18.76 12.61
C GLN A 324 -17.55 19.72 12.62
N GLN A 325 -18.35 19.72 11.57
CA GLN A 325 -19.62 20.48 11.46
C GLN A 325 -20.82 19.72 12.05
N GLY A 326 -20.62 18.56 12.67
CA GLY A 326 -21.68 17.77 13.28
C GLY A 326 -22.52 16.95 12.29
N LYS A 327 -22.07 16.77 11.04
CA LYS A 327 -22.81 16.00 10.02
C LYS A 327 -22.62 14.48 10.10
N GLY A 328 -21.69 13.99 10.94
CA GLY A 328 -21.55 12.57 11.20
C GLY A 328 -22.63 12.04 12.15
N PRO A 329 -22.77 10.71 12.30
CA PRO A 329 -22.04 9.66 11.57
C PRO A 329 -22.45 9.58 10.10
N PHE A 330 -21.61 8.92 9.27
CA PHE A 330 -21.91 8.70 7.85
C PHE A 330 -22.28 7.25 7.62
N TYR A 331 -23.11 6.99 6.60
CA TYR A 331 -23.56 5.65 6.28
C TYR A 331 -23.42 5.37 4.78
N LEU A 332 -23.14 4.09 4.48
CA LEU A 332 -23.36 3.51 3.17
C LEU A 332 -24.81 2.99 3.14
N ASP A 333 -25.62 3.50 2.25
CA ASP A 333 -27.05 3.26 2.17
C ASP A 333 -27.42 2.62 0.82
N LEU A 334 -27.82 1.36 0.87
CA LEU A 334 -28.31 0.58 -0.26
C LEU A 334 -29.83 0.39 -0.20
N THR A 335 -30.50 0.96 0.79
CA THR A 335 -31.96 0.83 0.92
C THR A 335 -32.65 1.35 -0.33
N GLY A 336 -33.65 0.63 -0.82
CA GLY A 336 -34.27 0.90 -2.11
C GLY A 336 -33.49 0.41 -3.35
N GLY A 337 -32.39 -0.34 -3.15
CA GLY A 337 -31.72 -1.11 -4.21
C GLY A 337 -32.56 -2.28 -4.70
N THR A 338 -32.40 -2.63 -5.97
CA THR A 338 -33.01 -3.84 -6.51
C THR A 338 -32.32 -5.09 -5.94
N GLU A 339 -33.02 -6.22 -5.97
CA GLU A 339 -32.44 -7.50 -5.53
C GLU A 339 -31.17 -7.87 -6.35
N GLU A 340 -31.14 -7.51 -7.63
CA GLU A 340 -29.99 -7.75 -8.50
C GLU A 340 -28.79 -6.88 -8.14
N GLU A 341 -29.01 -5.62 -7.79
CA GLU A 341 -27.96 -4.72 -7.30
C GLU A 341 -27.36 -5.24 -6.01
N ILE A 342 -28.17 -5.69 -5.06
CA ILE A 342 -27.72 -6.24 -3.79
C ILE A 342 -26.91 -7.53 -4.03
N LYS A 343 -27.41 -8.45 -4.85
CA LYS A 343 -26.67 -9.68 -5.24
C LYS A 343 -25.32 -9.35 -5.89
N TYR A 344 -25.28 -8.35 -6.76
CA TYR A 344 -24.03 -7.91 -7.37
C TYR A 344 -23.03 -7.37 -6.32
N ILE A 345 -23.49 -6.54 -5.39
CA ILE A 345 -22.67 -5.99 -4.32
C ILE A 345 -22.10 -7.11 -3.43
N GLU A 346 -22.94 -8.04 -3.03
CA GLU A 346 -22.52 -9.19 -2.23
C GLU A 346 -21.52 -10.08 -2.98
N TRP A 347 -21.77 -10.31 -4.27
CA TRP A 347 -20.82 -11.00 -5.13
C TRP A 347 -19.48 -10.28 -5.17
N SER A 348 -19.47 -8.97 -5.41
CA SER A 348 -18.23 -8.19 -5.49
C SER A 348 -17.47 -8.18 -4.17
N ILE A 349 -18.15 -7.97 -3.05
CA ILE A 349 -17.53 -8.03 -1.70
C ILE A 349 -16.91 -9.42 -1.46
N SER A 350 -17.57 -10.49 -1.90
CA SER A 350 -17.10 -11.87 -1.70
C SER A 350 -15.86 -12.25 -2.50
N HIS A 351 -15.42 -11.42 -3.45
CA HIS A 351 -14.26 -11.71 -4.30
C HIS A 351 -12.92 -11.19 -3.75
N GLU A 352 -12.94 -10.59 -2.58
CA GLU A 352 -11.76 -10.37 -1.76
C GLU A 352 -11.93 -11.16 -0.45
N GLY A 353 -10.94 -11.98 -0.05
CA GLY A 353 -11.11 -12.91 1.07
C GLY A 353 -11.49 -12.24 2.40
N LYS A 354 -10.95 -11.04 2.69
CA LYS A 354 -11.37 -10.25 3.85
C LYS A 354 -12.81 -9.76 3.72
N GLY A 355 -13.25 -9.40 2.49
CA GLY A 355 -14.61 -9.01 2.21
C GLY A 355 -15.59 -10.18 2.37
N SER A 356 -15.23 -11.39 1.94
CA SER A 356 -16.03 -12.60 2.18
C SER A 356 -16.27 -12.81 3.67
N TYR A 357 -15.20 -12.76 4.47
CA TYR A 357 -15.32 -12.92 5.91
C TYR A 357 -16.19 -11.84 6.56
N PHE A 358 -16.04 -10.60 6.11
CA PHE A 358 -16.85 -9.48 6.56
C PHE A 358 -18.34 -9.68 6.22
N LEU A 359 -18.64 -10.09 4.99
CA LEU A 359 -20.00 -10.36 4.54
C LEU A 359 -20.66 -11.49 5.35
N ASP A 360 -19.92 -12.57 5.59
CA ASP A 360 -20.38 -13.69 6.42
C ASP A 360 -20.66 -13.24 7.86
N TYR A 361 -19.79 -12.41 8.42
CA TYR A 361 -19.97 -11.82 9.74
C TYR A 361 -21.24 -10.97 9.81
N LEU A 362 -21.41 -10.04 8.87
CA LEU A 362 -22.60 -9.18 8.80
C LEU A 362 -23.90 -10.01 8.76
N LYS A 363 -23.94 -11.00 7.88
CA LYS A 363 -25.15 -11.81 7.71
C LYS A 363 -25.41 -12.77 8.87
N SER A 364 -24.37 -13.43 9.37
CA SER A 364 -24.52 -14.48 10.37
C SER A 364 -24.66 -13.93 11.79
N GLN A 365 -23.84 -12.96 12.17
CA GLN A 365 -23.78 -12.41 13.52
C GLN A 365 -24.70 -11.20 13.69
N GLU A 366 -24.61 -10.24 12.77
CA GLU A 366 -25.34 -8.98 12.88
C GLU A 366 -26.76 -9.04 12.27
N LYS A 367 -27.07 -10.12 11.53
CA LYS A 367 -28.34 -10.26 10.79
C LYS A 367 -28.61 -9.09 9.83
N PHE A 368 -27.53 -8.51 9.32
CA PHE A 368 -27.55 -7.34 8.46
C PHE A 368 -28.12 -7.68 7.09
N ASP A 369 -28.98 -6.79 6.58
CA ASP A 369 -29.61 -6.88 5.28
C ASP A 369 -29.46 -5.55 4.54
N PHE A 370 -28.70 -5.54 3.46
CA PHE A 370 -28.44 -4.33 2.65
C PHE A 370 -29.72 -3.69 2.09
N SER A 371 -30.81 -4.43 1.95
CA SER A 371 -32.08 -3.86 1.49
C SER A 371 -32.78 -3.00 2.55
N ARG A 372 -32.43 -3.16 3.79
CA ARG A 372 -33.09 -2.56 4.97
C ARG A 372 -32.14 -1.75 5.84
N ASP A 373 -30.93 -2.22 6.02
CA ASP A 373 -30.00 -1.70 7.02
C ASP A 373 -28.92 -0.80 6.37
N LYS A 374 -28.57 0.28 7.07
CA LYS A 374 -27.49 1.18 6.64
C LYS A 374 -26.19 0.81 7.33
N LEU A 375 -25.10 0.76 6.58
CA LEU A 375 -23.78 0.42 7.10
C LEU A 375 -23.06 1.68 7.56
N GLU A 376 -22.87 1.85 8.86
CA GLU A 376 -22.10 2.98 9.39
C GLU A 376 -20.67 2.99 8.83
N TRP A 377 -20.27 4.13 8.32
CA TRP A 377 -19.00 4.32 7.65
C TRP A 377 -18.33 5.60 8.13
N LEU A 378 -17.01 5.59 8.32
CA LEU A 378 -16.26 6.70 8.89
C LEU A 378 -16.78 7.20 10.24
N PRO A 379 -16.91 6.35 11.24
CA PRO A 379 -17.46 6.77 12.55
C PRO A 379 -16.49 7.68 13.29
N ASN A 380 -15.20 7.63 12.95
CA ASN A 380 -14.16 8.30 13.72
C ASN A 380 -13.11 8.92 12.79
N SER A 381 -13.07 10.25 12.78
CA SER A 381 -12.06 11.04 12.07
C SER A 381 -10.66 10.97 12.69
N ARG A 382 -10.48 10.30 13.81
CA ARG A 382 -9.20 10.21 14.53
C ARG A 382 -8.34 9.03 14.10
N GLU A 383 -8.93 8.03 13.48
CA GLU A 383 -8.18 6.85 13.08
C GLU A 383 -7.34 7.11 11.83
N MET A 384 -6.10 6.72 11.93
CA MET A 384 -5.14 6.72 10.82
C MET A 384 -4.82 5.29 10.43
N ALA A 385 -4.71 5.04 9.13
CA ALA A 385 -4.46 3.70 8.58
C ALA A 385 -3.06 3.58 7.97
N GLY A 386 -2.06 4.10 8.66
CA GLY A 386 -0.68 4.11 8.18
C GLY A 386 -0.38 5.18 7.14
N THR A 387 0.75 5.08 6.50
CA THR A 387 1.22 6.10 5.55
C THR A 387 0.50 6.02 4.20
N ALA A 388 0.34 7.16 3.56
CA ALA A 388 -0.29 7.27 2.25
C ALA A 388 0.53 8.19 1.33
N SER A 389 0.71 7.82 0.06
CA SER A 389 1.50 8.59 -0.91
C SER A 389 2.97 8.83 -0.49
N SER A 390 3.42 8.20 0.58
CA SER A 390 4.79 8.27 1.08
C SER A 390 5.64 7.14 0.53
N GLY A 391 6.93 7.34 0.41
CA GLY A 391 7.85 6.29 0.01
C GLY A 391 9.14 6.80 -0.60
N LEU A 392 9.84 5.90 -1.29
CA LEU A 392 11.09 6.16 -1.94
C LEU A 392 10.90 7.05 -3.17
N VAL A 393 11.89 7.90 -3.41
CA VAL A 393 12.02 8.66 -4.66
C VAL A 393 12.69 7.78 -5.70
N VAL A 394 12.10 7.71 -6.88
CA VAL A 394 12.63 6.98 -8.02
C VAL A 394 12.59 7.84 -9.30
N ASN A 395 13.41 7.48 -10.27
CA ASN A 395 13.31 8.06 -11.62
C ASN A 395 12.25 7.32 -12.47
N LYS A 396 12.09 7.71 -13.73
CA LYS A 396 11.15 7.07 -14.68
C LYS A 396 11.38 5.57 -14.91
N ASP A 397 12.60 5.09 -14.66
CA ASP A 397 12.98 3.68 -14.79
C ASP A 397 12.85 2.93 -13.45
N LEU A 398 12.25 3.58 -12.45
CA LEU A 398 12.05 3.09 -11.07
C LEU A 398 13.35 2.84 -10.30
N GLU A 399 14.48 3.40 -10.75
CA GLU A 399 15.76 3.34 -10.04
C GLU A 399 15.85 4.47 -9.01
N THR A 400 16.37 4.17 -7.84
CA THR A 400 16.66 5.16 -6.77
C THR A 400 17.99 5.88 -7.05
N GLU A 401 18.41 6.79 -6.16
CA GLU A 401 19.75 7.40 -6.22
C GLU A 401 20.89 6.38 -6.00
N ILE A 402 20.62 5.27 -5.33
CA ILE A 402 21.59 4.16 -5.22
C ILE A 402 21.52 3.32 -6.48
N LYS A 403 22.57 3.35 -7.28
CA LYS A 403 22.66 2.64 -8.55
C LYS A 403 22.41 1.14 -8.39
N GLY A 404 21.55 0.58 -9.26
CA GLY A 404 21.15 -0.82 -9.24
C GLY A 404 20.07 -1.16 -8.21
N LEU A 405 19.61 -0.17 -7.40
CA LEU A 405 18.48 -0.33 -6.48
C LEU A 405 17.23 0.29 -7.09
N PHE A 406 16.23 -0.54 -7.34
CA PHE A 406 14.92 -0.18 -7.87
C PHE A 406 13.85 -0.30 -6.78
N ALA A 407 12.75 0.44 -6.92
CA ALA A 407 11.60 0.29 -6.04
C ALA A 407 10.29 0.16 -6.82
N ALA A 408 9.32 -0.57 -6.28
CA ALA A 408 8.04 -0.79 -6.95
C ALA A 408 6.86 -0.98 -5.98
N GLY A 409 5.67 -0.64 -6.44
CA GLY A 409 4.43 -0.74 -5.67
C GLY A 409 4.30 0.37 -4.64
N ASP A 410 3.58 0.10 -3.56
CA ASP A 410 3.29 1.06 -2.50
C ASP A 410 4.54 1.53 -1.71
N GLU A 411 5.70 1.03 -2.04
CA GLU A 411 6.99 1.51 -1.52
C GLU A 411 7.46 2.80 -2.20
N VAL A 412 6.99 3.07 -3.42
CA VAL A 412 7.27 4.31 -4.17
C VAL A 412 6.37 5.43 -3.69
N GLY A 413 6.94 6.59 -3.40
CA GLY A 413 6.21 7.77 -2.97
C GLY A 413 5.60 8.57 -4.12
N GLY A 414 4.72 9.52 -3.80
CA GLY A 414 4.14 10.45 -4.77
C GLY A 414 2.97 9.91 -5.59
N LEU A 415 2.42 8.74 -5.24
CA LEU A 415 1.39 8.05 -6.02
C LEU A 415 0.13 7.72 -5.19
N PRO A 416 -0.70 8.71 -4.85
CA PRO A 416 -1.92 8.47 -4.08
C PRO A 416 -2.91 7.59 -4.85
N TRP A 417 -3.43 6.53 -4.19
CA TRP A 417 -4.48 5.63 -4.69
C TRP A 417 -4.19 4.86 -5.98
N VAL A 418 -2.94 4.70 -6.38
CA VAL A 418 -2.63 3.85 -7.54
C VAL A 418 -2.71 2.35 -7.23
N CYS A 419 -2.50 1.95 -6.00
CA CYS A 419 -2.76 0.60 -5.46
C CYS A 419 -2.32 -0.57 -6.38
N ALA A 420 -3.25 -1.50 -6.67
CA ALA A 420 -2.95 -2.72 -7.43
C ALA A 420 -2.41 -2.46 -8.86
N PRO A 421 -3.00 -1.57 -9.70
CA PRO A 421 -2.43 -1.29 -11.03
C PRO A 421 -1.02 -0.70 -10.94
N GLY A 422 -0.75 0.16 -9.95
CA GLY A 422 0.60 0.65 -9.67
C GLY A 422 1.56 -0.48 -9.31
N ALA A 423 1.13 -1.38 -8.43
CA ALA A 423 1.96 -2.52 -8.02
C ALA A 423 2.26 -3.46 -9.19
N PHE A 424 1.28 -3.80 -10.03
CA PHE A 424 1.48 -4.65 -11.20
C PHE A 424 2.41 -4.00 -12.22
N THR A 425 2.18 -2.74 -12.57
CA THR A 425 2.92 -2.04 -13.60
C THR A 425 4.33 -1.70 -13.17
N MET A 426 4.49 -1.09 -11.99
CA MET A 426 5.82 -0.74 -11.49
C MET A 426 6.65 -1.99 -11.20
N GLY A 427 6.04 -3.06 -10.65
CA GLY A 427 6.72 -4.33 -10.46
C GLY A 427 7.29 -4.87 -11.77
N TRP A 428 6.46 -4.90 -12.81
CA TRP A 428 6.88 -5.37 -14.13
C TRP A 428 8.01 -4.53 -14.71
N HIS A 429 7.88 -3.21 -14.67
CA HIS A 429 8.91 -2.30 -15.20
C HIS A 429 10.21 -2.36 -14.40
N ALA A 430 10.14 -2.34 -13.07
CA ALA A 430 11.32 -2.46 -12.21
C ALA A 430 12.05 -3.81 -12.40
N GLY A 431 11.29 -4.88 -12.61
CA GLY A 431 11.86 -6.20 -12.92
C GLY A 431 12.64 -6.22 -14.24
N GLU A 432 12.12 -5.55 -15.26
CA GLU A 432 12.82 -5.36 -16.54
C GLU A 432 14.11 -4.54 -16.37
N MET A 433 14.02 -3.39 -15.71
CA MET A 433 15.17 -2.51 -15.51
C MET A 433 16.25 -3.18 -14.66
N ALA A 434 15.86 -3.86 -13.60
CA ALA A 434 16.79 -4.62 -12.75
C ALA A 434 17.48 -5.76 -13.51
N ALA A 435 16.76 -6.46 -14.40
CA ALA A 435 17.36 -7.50 -15.24
C ALA A 435 18.39 -6.92 -16.22
N ARG A 436 18.03 -5.82 -16.91
CA ARG A 436 18.94 -5.10 -17.81
C ARG A 436 20.20 -4.60 -17.09
N GLU A 437 20.03 -4.02 -15.89
CA GLU A 437 21.16 -3.60 -15.05
C GLU A 437 22.04 -4.78 -14.66
N ALA A 438 21.44 -5.88 -14.22
CA ALA A 438 22.18 -7.08 -13.84
C ALA A 438 22.96 -7.71 -15.00
N MET A 439 22.43 -7.68 -16.23
CA MET A 439 23.11 -8.17 -17.44
C MET A 439 24.32 -7.30 -17.80
N ASN A 440 24.29 -6.00 -17.51
CA ASN A 440 25.41 -5.10 -17.73
C ASN A 440 26.56 -5.31 -16.73
N GLN A 441 26.30 -6.00 -15.61
CA GLN A 441 27.30 -6.28 -14.58
C GLN A 441 27.93 -7.66 -14.78
N LYS A 442 29.24 -7.68 -15.09
CA LYS A 442 29.99 -8.94 -15.30
C LYS A 442 30.20 -9.71 -14.01
N THR A 443 30.37 -9.01 -12.90
CA THR A 443 30.70 -9.59 -11.58
C THR A 443 29.79 -9.06 -10.50
N PHE A 444 29.71 -9.78 -9.40
CA PHE A 444 29.07 -9.27 -8.20
C PHE A 444 29.98 -8.29 -7.49
N PHE A 445 29.39 -7.29 -6.87
CA PHE A 445 30.11 -6.34 -6.02
C PHE A 445 30.48 -6.97 -4.69
N ASP A 446 31.58 -6.50 -4.12
CA ASP A 446 32.01 -6.99 -2.82
C ASP A 446 31.06 -6.54 -1.71
N VAL A 447 30.75 -7.49 -0.84
CA VAL A 447 29.93 -7.27 0.35
C VAL A 447 30.83 -7.30 1.59
N SER A 448 30.65 -6.33 2.47
CA SER A 448 31.34 -6.33 3.77
C SER A 448 31.09 -7.64 4.52
N LYS A 449 32.16 -8.33 4.88
CA LYS A 449 32.12 -9.59 5.66
C LYS A 449 31.74 -9.36 7.12
N ASP A 450 31.92 -8.15 7.62
CA ASP A 450 31.67 -7.82 9.03
C ASP A 450 30.19 -7.58 9.31
N ARG A 451 29.43 -7.04 8.33
CA ARG A 451 28.00 -6.74 8.52
C ARG A 451 27.13 -7.95 8.89
N PRO A 452 27.25 -9.13 8.24
CA PRO A 452 26.55 -10.33 8.68
C PRO A 452 26.92 -10.77 10.10
N LYS A 453 28.17 -10.61 10.49
CA LYS A 453 28.64 -10.94 11.85
C LYS A 453 28.04 -9.99 12.88
N THR A 454 28.09 -8.69 12.65
CA THR A 454 27.48 -7.67 13.53
C THR A 454 25.98 -7.92 13.70
N LEU A 455 25.27 -8.25 12.60
CA LEU A 455 23.85 -8.58 12.67
C LEU A 455 23.61 -9.85 13.50
N SER A 456 24.46 -10.89 13.34
CA SER A 456 24.36 -12.12 14.12
C SER A 456 24.58 -11.87 15.62
N GLU A 457 25.53 -11.03 15.97
CA GLU A 457 25.80 -10.63 17.36
C GLU A 457 24.62 -9.85 17.95
N PHE A 458 24.03 -8.93 17.20
CA PHE A 458 22.83 -8.18 17.62
C PHE A 458 21.63 -9.12 17.85
N CYS A 459 21.41 -10.08 16.96
CA CYS A 459 20.36 -11.10 17.11
C CYS A 459 20.61 -12.00 18.34
N GLY A 460 21.86 -12.40 18.55
CA GLY A 460 22.26 -13.17 19.75
C GLY A 460 21.98 -12.40 21.03
N GLY A 461 22.30 -11.10 21.05
CA GLY A 461 22.01 -10.21 22.16
C GLY A 461 20.51 -10.16 22.52
N MET A 462 19.62 -10.10 21.54
CA MET A 462 18.16 -10.14 21.79
C MET A 462 17.69 -11.45 22.41
N LEU A 463 18.25 -12.59 21.97
CA LEU A 463 17.87 -13.92 22.45
C LEU A 463 18.45 -14.23 23.85
N GLU A 464 19.55 -13.60 24.23
CA GLU A 464 20.22 -13.77 25.52
C GLU A 464 19.74 -12.78 26.59
N ASN A 465 19.11 -11.68 26.16
CA ASN A 465 18.65 -10.60 27.05
C ASN A 465 17.37 -10.98 27.79
N LYS A 466 17.48 -11.34 29.06
CA LYS A 466 16.33 -11.70 29.89
C LYS A 466 15.59 -10.49 30.49
N ASP A 467 16.30 -9.38 30.65
CA ASP A 467 15.80 -8.16 31.30
C ASP A 467 15.30 -7.12 30.28
N GLY A 468 15.36 -7.44 28.99
CA GLY A 468 14.89 -6.56 27.92
C GLY A 468 13.38 -6.48 27.83
N LEU A 469 12.90 -5.47 27.12
CA LEU A 469 11.48 -5.26 26.87
C LEU A 469 10.98 -6.22 25.77
N HIS A 470 9.79 -6.74 25.97
CA HIS A 470 9.11 -7.51 24.95
C HIS A 470 8.71 -6.59 23.77
N TRP A 471 8.82 -7.08 22.53
CA TRP A 471 8.54 -6.31 21.33
C TRP A 471 7.18 -5.59 21.36
N ARG A 472 6.14 -6.21 21.93
CA ARG A 472 4.78 -5.66 22.01
C ARG A 472 4.69 -4.44 22.93
N GLU A 473 5.45 -4.42 24.03
CA GLU A 473 5.49 -3.28 24.95
C GLU A 473 6.06 -2.05 24.24
N VAL A 474 7.16 -2.23 23.50
CA VAL A 474 7.79 -1.16 22.72
C VAL A 474 6.87 -0.70 21.60
N GLU A 475 6.23 -1.63 20.88
CA GLU A 475 5.28 -1.32 19.81
C GLU A 475 4.12 -0.45 20.31
N ILE A 476 3.47 -0.86 21.40
CA ILE A 476 2.37 -0.11 22.01
C ILE A 476 2.84 1.29 22.43
N ALA A 477 4.02 1.41 23.02
CA ALA A 477 4.58 2.69 23.40
C ALA A 477 4.76 3.62 22.19
N VAL A 478 5.33 3.13 21.09
CA VAL A 478 5.51 3.89 19.85
C VAL A 478 4.16 4.27 19.22
N GLN A 479 3.22 3.33 19.12
CA GLN A 479 1.89 3.58 18.56
C GLN A 479 1.12 4.63 19.37
N ASN A 480 1.19 4.59 20.71
CA ASN A 480 0.59 5.62 21.56
C ASN A 480 1.16 7.01 21.29
N VAL A 481 2.47 7.11 21.03
CA VAL A 481 3.10 8.39 20.65
C VAL A 481 2.55 8.87 19.32
N VAL A 482 2.48 8.02 18.30
CA VAL A 482 1.97 8.41 16.97
C VAL A 482 0.51 8.81 17.04
N ASP A 483 -0.33 8.03 17.73
CA ASP A 483 -1.77 8.31 17.85
C ASP A 483 -2.04 9.61 18.58
N HIS A 484 -1.28 9.89 19.65
CA HIS A 484 -1.51 11.07 20.48
C HIS A 484 -0.90 12.35 19.90
N TYR A 485 0.33 12.26 19.36
CA TYR A 485 1.10 13.44 18.93
C TYR A 485 1.12 13.65 17.42
N GLY A 486 0.92 12.60 16.62
CA GLY A 486 0.97 12.59 15.16
C GLY A 486 -0.37 12.31 14.46
N GLY A 487 -1.49 12.39 15.16
CA GLY A 487 -2.83 12.10 14.63
C GLY A 487 -3.31 13.12 13.57
N ASN A 488 -4.63 13.16 13.35
CA ASN A 488 -5.25 14.03 12.35
C ASN A 488 -5.11 15.53 12.66
N ILE A 489 -5.13 15.90 13.95
CA ILE A 489 -4.94 17.28 14.41
C ILE A 489 -3.57 17.37 15.07
N ARG A 490 -2.72 18.24 14.56
CA ARG A 490 -1.32 18.39 14.99
C ARG A 490 -1.02 19.83 15.32
N SER A 491 0.01 20.05 16.15
CA SER A 491 0.66 21.34 16.34
C SER A 491 2.15 21.11 16.56
N GLU A 492 2.99 22.09 16.28
CA GLU A 492 4.44 21.98 16.47
C GLU A 492 4.79 21.53 17.89
N ARG A 493 4.14 22.13 18.89
CA ARG A 493 4.33 21.74 20.29
C ARG A 493 4.07 20.26 20.56
N MET A 494 2.97 19.71 20.01
CA MET A 494 2.63 18.29 20.17
C MET A 494 3.63 17.40 19.44
N LEU A 495 3.96 17.74 18.19
CA LEU A 495 4.91 16.98 17.37
C LEU A 495 6.29 16.90 18.00
N LEU A 496 6.82 18.02 18.51
CA LEU A 496 8.12 18.07 19.21
C LEU A 496 8.11 17.20 20.48
N ARG A 497 7.02 17.24 21.25
CA ARG A 497 6.85 16.35 22.41
C ARG A 497 6.79 14.87 22.01
N GLY A 498 6.14 14.56 20.89
CA GLY A 498 6.15 13.22 20.33
C GLY A 498 7.56 12.75 19.96
N LEU A 499 8.34 13.61 19.32
CA LEU A 499 9.75 13.30 19.00
C LEU A 499 10.60 13.08 20.25
N ASP A 500 10.44 13.88 21.31
CA ASP A 500 11.10 13.66 22.59
C ASP A 500 10.77 12.27 23.16
N ARG A 501 9.48 11.88 23.10
CA ARG A 501 9.03 10.54 23.58
C ARG A 501 9.58 9.39 22.73
N LEU A 502 9.61 9.54 21.40
CA LEU A 502 10.24 8.52 20.55
C LEU A 502 11.74 8.41 20.83
N LYS A 503 12.39 9.53 21.08
CA LYS A 503 13.81 9.55 21.47
C LYS A 503 14.03 8.84 22.80
N ASP A 504 13.21 9.11 23.81
CA ASP A 504 13.28 8.43 25.13
C ASP A 504 13.12 6.91 24.95
N ILE A 505 12.16 6.45 24.13
CA ILE A 505 11.98 5.03 23.82
C ILE A 505 13.24 4.48 23.15
N LYS A 506 13.74 5.12 22.10
CA LYS A 506 14.88 4.67 21.31
C LYS A 506 16.16 4.54 22.12
N ASP A 507 16.42 5.52 23.01
CA ASP A 507 17.65 5.58 23.81
C ASP A 507 17.65 4.55 24.95
N ASN A 508 16.47 4.14 25.43
CA ASN A 508 16.32 3.27 26.60
C ASN A 508 15.85 1.85 26.26
N VAL A 509 15.48 1.57 25.00
CA VAL A 509 14.99 0.26 24.64
C VAL A 509 16.13 -0.76 24.54
N SER A 510 15.97 -1.87 25.25
CA SER A 510 16.75 -3.08 25.09
C SER A 510 15.79 -4.21 24.79
N TYR A 511 15.88 -4.80 23.60
CA TYR A 511 14.93 -5.81 23.13
C TYR A 511 15.21 -7.18 23.74
N ARG A 512 14.13 -7.91 24.03
CA ARG A 512 14.14 -9.32 24.38
C ARG A 512 13.35 -10.11 23.34
N ALA A 513 13.89 -11.26 22.94
CA ALA A 513 13.20 -12.22 22.11
C ALA A 513 13.40 -13.64 22.68
N GLU A 514 12.34 -14.42 22.82
CA GLU A 514 12.41 -15.79 23.33
C GLU A 514 12.74 -16.82 22.23
N ASN A 515 12.49 -16.42 20.98
CA ASN A 515 12.66 -17.29 19.80
C ASN A 515 12.87 -16.46 18.53
N PRO A 516 13.26 -17.10 17.42
CA PRO A 516 13.49 -16.40 16.15
C PRO A 516 12.29 -15.63 15.60
N HIS A 517 11.05 -16.07 15.88
CA HIS A 517 9.86 -15.37 15.44
C HIS A 517 9.70 -14.03 16.18
N GLU A 518 9.91 -14.01 17.48
CA GLU A 518 9.87 -12.76 18.26
C GLU A 518 11.03 -11.83 17.92
N MET A 519 12.22 -12.39 17.62
CA MET A 519 13.32 -11.61 17.08
C MET A 519 12.92 -10.87 15.80
N GLY A 520 12.22 -11.55 14.88
CA GLY A 520 11.62 -10.91 13.70
C GLY A 520 10.66 -9.78 14.06
N ARG A 521 9.84 -9.95 15.13
CA ARG A 521 8.97 -8.88 15.65
C ARG A 521 9.75 -7.70 16.20
N CYS A 522 10.86 -7.92 16.87
CA CYS A 522 11.72 -6.82 17.33
C CYS A 522 12.22 -5.97 16.14
N PHE A 523 12.62 -6.58 15.03
CA PHE A 523 12.99 -5.83 13.83
C PHE A 523 11.83 -5.07 13.20
N GLU A 524 10.62 -5.63 13.21
CA GLU A 524 9.44 -4.89 12.79
C GLU A 524 9.21 -3.63 13.65
N VAL A 525 9.37 -3.75 14.96
CA VAL A 525 9.21 -2.62 15.89
C VAL A 525 10.31 -1.57 15.71
N ILE A 526 11.55 -1.98 15.41
CA ILE A 526 12.63 -1.06 15.03
C ILE A 526 12.22 -0.26 13.79
N SER A 527 11.68 -0.93 12.76
CA SER A 527 11.20 -0.26 11.55
C SER A 527 10.02 0.68 11.85
N ILE A 528 9.08 0.27 12.69
CA ILE A 528 7.92 1.09 13.10
C ILE A 528 8.41 2.35 13.84
N LEU A 529 9.37 2.24 14.76
CA LEU A 529 9.94 3.36 15.48
C LEU A 529 10.62 4.37 14.53
N GLU A 530 11.45 3.89 13.60
CA GLU A 530 12.11 4.73 12.60
C GLU A 530 11.09 5.45 11.70
N ASN A 531 10.04 4.73 11.26
CA ASN A 531 8.97 5.33 10.48
C ASN A 531 8.14 6.35 11.28
N ALA A 532 7.91 6.11 12.58
CA ALA A 532 7.25 7.06 13.48
C ALA A 532 8.07 8.35 13.61
N GLU A 533 9.39 8.24 13.80
CA GLU A 533 10.28 9.42 13.79
C GLU A 533 10.17 10.19 12.47
N MET A 534 10.21 9.50 11.32
CA MET A 534 10.09 10.13 10.00
C MET A 534 8.77 10.86 9.84
N VAL A 535 7.65 10.27 10.30
CA VAL A 535 6.32 10.89 10.25
C VAL A 535 6.28 12.17 11.08
N LEU A 536 6.74 12.15 12.32
CA LEU A 536 6.68 13.32 13.18
C LEU A 536 7.62 14.43 12.70
N ARG A 537 8.85 14.09 12.25
CA ARG A 537 9.81 15.07 11.71
C ARG A 537 9.27 15.75 10.45
N ALA A 538 8.75 15.01 9.50
CA ALA A 538 8.13 15.56 8.29
C ALA A 538 6.92 16.44 8.64
N SER A 539 6.14 16.04 9.66
CA SER A 539 5.00 16.82 10.15
C SER A 539 5.40 18.16 10.80
N VAL A 540 6.55 18.23 11.46
CA VAL A 540 7.11 19.49 12.00
C VAL A 540 7.50 20.41 10.85
N GLU A 541 8.18 19.86 9.84
CA GLU A 541 8.72 20.61 8.70
C GLU A 541 7.62 21.18 7.80
N ARG A 542 6.51 20.45 7.59
CA ARG A 542 5.39 20.93 6.78
C ARG A 542 4.47 21.84 7.60
N ARG A 543 4.59 23.15 7.39
CA ARG A 543 3.85 24.20 8.12
C ARG A 543 2.61 24.64 7.33
N GLU A 544 1.68 23.73 7.11
CA GLU A 544 0.40 23.95 6.46
C GLU A 544 -0.62 22.90 6.92
N SER A 545 -1.91 23.14 6.63
CA SER A 545 -2.96 22.11 6.69
C SER A 545 -3.29 21.62 5.29
N ARG A 546 -3.16 20.31 5.07
CA ARG A 546 -3.51 19.68 3.79
C ARG A 546 -4.23 18.37 4.07
N ARG A 547 -5.56 18.35 3.87
CA ARG A 547 -6.41 17.22 4.26
C ARG A 547 -6.76 16.29 3.12
N ILE A 548 -6.65 16.75 1.89
CA ILE A 548 -6.98 16.01 0.69
C ILE A 548 -5.76 16.02 -0.24
N PRO A 549 -5.38 14.87 -0.88
CA PRO A 549 -6.05 13.56 -0.89
C PRO A 549 -5.84 12.72 0.37
N PHE A 550 -4.76 12.99 1.11
CA PHE A 550 -4.41 12.40 2.39
C PHE A 550 -3.67 13.45 3.19
N GLY A 551 -3.93 13.56 4.46
CA GLY A 551 -3.22 14.59 5.19
C GLY A 551 -3.76 14.82 6.59
N PHE A 552 -3.55 16.03 7.05
CA PHE A 552 -3.74 16.39 8.43
C PHE A 552 -4.12 17.86 8.55
N PHE A 553 -4.60 18.21 9.72
CA PHE A 553 -4.86 19.59 10.12
C PHE A 553 -3.80 20.04 11.12
N ARG A 554 -3.12 21.16 10.82
CA ARG A 554 -2.21 21.85 11.72
C ARG A 554 -2.96 22.99 12.41
N ALA A 555 -3.21 22.83 13.71
CA ALA A 555 -3.90 23.86 14.50
C ALA A 555 -3.14 25.19 14.56
N ASP A 556 -1.81 25.14 14.44
CA ASP A 556 -0.92 26.29 14.38
C ASP A 556 -0.70 26.85 12.97
N PHE A 557 -1.05 26.09 11.92
CA PHE A 557 -1.01 26.50 10.51
C PHE A 557 -2.29 25.98 9.80
N PRO A 558 -3.46 26.58 10.07
CA PRO A 558 -4.75 26.03 9.65
C PRO A 558 -4.99 26.07 8.14
N ASP A 559 -4.30 26.96 7.44
CA ASP A 559 -4.48 27.19 6.02
C ASP A 559 -3.55 26.29 5.17
N LYS A 560 -4.02 26.00 3.95
CA LYS A 560 -3.24 25.38 2.90
C LYS A 560 -2.25 26.42 2.33
N ASN A 561 -1.02 26.05 2.12
CA ASN A 561 0.02 26.92 1.58
C ASN A 561 0.68 26.30 0.34
N ASP A 562 0.04 26.48 -0.82
CA ASP A 562 0.57 25.97 -2.10
C ASP A 562 1.82 26.71 -2.56
N GLN A 563 2.05 27.95 -2.09
CA GLN A 563 3.24 28.71 -2.47
C GLN A 563 4.53 28.03 -1.97
N ASP A 564 4.53 27.59 -0.72
CA ASP A 564 5.70 26.99 -0.10
C ASP A 564 5.70 25.46 -0.10
N TYR A 565 4.51 24.82 -0.12
CA TYR A 565 4.37 23.41 0.16
C TYR A 565 3.67 22.59 -0.95
N PHE A 566 3.44 23.17 -2.15
CA PHE A 566 3.03 22.36 -3.29
C PHE A 566 4.24 21.60 -3.89
N ALA A 567 4.84 20.78 -3.05
CA ALA A 567 6.00 19.98 -3.37
C ALA A 567 6.00 18.70 -2.51
N PHE A 568 6.64 17.65 -2.96
CA PHE A 568 6.93 16.50 -2.11
C PHE A 568 8.01 16.88 -1.10
N LEU A 569 7.73 16.67 0.17
CA LEU A 569 8.70 16.89 1.22
C LEU A 569 9.54 15.63 1.42
N GLY A 570 10.81 15.70 1.03
CA GLY A 570 11.78 14.63 1.18
C GLY A 570 12.61 14.79 2.45
N GLN A 571 12.91 13.69 3.11
CA GLN A 571 13.84 13.62 4.22
C GLN A 571 14.84 12.49 4.02
N ARG A 572 16.09 12.72 4.33
CA ARG A 572 17.17 11.71 4.26
C ARG A 572 18.08 11.78 5.47
N LEU A 573 18.66 10.64 5.80
CA LEU A 573 19.69 10.55 6.83
C LEU A 573 21.06 10.88 6.22
N LYS A 574 21.76 11.88 6.78
CA LYS A 574 23.12 12.23 6.41
C LYS A 574 24.00 12.21 7.66
N GLY A 575 24.76 11.15 7.81
CA GLY A 575 25.47 10.88 9.05
C GLY A 575 24.47 10.64 10.21
N ARG A 576 24.44 11.54 11.18
CA ARG A 576 23.48 11.49 12.31
C ARG A 576 22.33 12.50 12.17
N ASN A 577 22.33 13.33 11.13
CA ASN A 577 21.36 14.39 10.94
C ASN A 577 20.32 14.00 9.89
N VAL A 578 19.11 14.50 10.05
CA VAL A 578 18.07 14.41 9.04
C VAL A 578 18.03 15.72 8.26
N GLU A 579 18.22 15.63 6.94
CA GLU A 579 18.12 16.77 6.03
C GLU A 579 16.78 16.69 5.29
N PHE A 580 16.13 17.86 5.10
CA PHE A 580 14.90 18.01 4.35
C PHE A 580 15.16 18.66 3.00
N SER A 581 14.36 18.28 2.01
CA SER A 581 14.35 18.87 0.67
C SER A 581 12.92 18.94 0.13
N LYS A 582 12.66 19.91 -0.73
CA LYS A 582 11.39 19.99 -1.47
C LYS A 582 11.65 19.52 -2.89
N ILE A 583 10.88 18.51 -3.32
CA ILE A 583 10.94 17.97 -4.67
C ILE A 583 9.73 18.52 -5.41
N GLU A 584 9.99 19.25 -6.50
CA GLU A 584 8.97 19.91 -7.30
C GLU A 584 8.01 18.88 -7.91
N ILE A 585 6.72 19.16 -7.83
CA ILE A 585 5.69 18.40 -8.53
C ILE A 585 5.52 19.01 -9.91
N LYS A 586 5.90 18.29 -10.94
CA LYS A 586 5.70 18.68 -12.34
C LYS A 586 4.19 18.70 -12.64
N ARG A 587 3.67 19.87 -13.03
CA ARG A 587 2.25 20.09 -13.37
C ARG A 587 1.89 19.56 -14.75
#